data_57f43ca40462ff9555fe1a2a39a9d400
#
_entry.id   57f43ca40462ff9555fe1a2a39a9d400
#
_cell.length_a   1.000
_cell.length_b   1.000
_cell.length_c   1.000
_cell.angle_alpha   90.00
_cell.angle_beta   90.00
_cell.angle_gamma   90.00
#
_symmetry.space_group_name_H-M   'P 1'
#
loop_
_entity.id
_entity.type
_entity.pdbx_description
1 polymer ?
#
loop_
_entity_poly.entity_id
_entity_poly.type
_entity_poly.pdbx_seq_one_letter_code
_entity_poly.pdbx_strand_id
1 'polypeptide(L)'
;MQEQAKPEPLATTPPLPGPALAEPDAGDARSKKKKKKTAEAAVRLTNLTRRFGPKTAVDDVSLEIPMGAVYGLIGPNGAGKTTTFSMMAGYLKPTEGRLEVLGFAPTHVDELRSRLGVLPQDALLPPGDRVGEFLVHMARLQDIPSNKAEDAARAVLAEVDGKDWWKQRCGSLSHGMAKRVALAQALLGEPEVILLDEPTAGLDPRVAYEVRQIIKTRKGRATIVISSHNLQELEEICDAAAILDRGRVVAAGSMSELTASSEEVHVKLARATKVAGAAWMNEVRALKMAKRAEYDDEKSELVVYFERKEADAETVIAHVLWILLNAQVRISGVSKGRGLEQRVMDLT
;
A
#
# COMPACT_ATOMS: atom_id res chain seq x y z
N MET A 1 27.46 -61.66 -2.89
CA MET A 1 27.29 -61.16 -1.50
C MET A 1 27.75 -59.73 -1.50
N GLN A 2 26.82 -58.84 -1.62
CA GLN A 2 27.06 -57.37 -1.49
C GLN A 2 26.55 -56.97 -0.12
N GLU A 3 27.47 -56.49 0.71
CA GLU A 3 27.24 -56.03 2.07
C GLU A 3 26.57 -54.65 2.03
N GLN A 4 25.32 -54.53 2.51
CA GLN A 4 24.59 -53.29 2.61
C GLN A 4 25.14 -52.52 3.81
N ALA A 5 25.77 -51.38 3.54
CA ALA A 5 26.17 -50.40 4.56
C ALA A 5 24.95 -49.81 5.26
N LYS A 6 24.92 -49.88 6.61
CA LYS A 6 23.94 -49.22 7.46
C LYS A 6 24.14 -47.69 7.38
N PRO A 7 23.06 -46.90 7.32
CA PRO A 7 23.20 -45.44 7.40
C PRO A 7 23.66 -45.02 8.80
N GLU A 8 24.65 -44.13 8.84
CA GLU A 8 25.12 -43.47 10.06
C GLU A 8 23.98 -42.60 10.68
N PRO A 9 23.88 -42.52 12.01
CA PRO A 9 22.92 -41.67 12.66
C PRO A 9 23.29 -40.19 12.42
N LEU A 10 22.32 -39.41 11.93
CA LEU A 10 22.40 -37.94 11.81
C LEU A 10 22.86 -37.34 13.13
N ALA A 11 23.97 -36.61 13.10
CA ALA A 11 24.49 -35.84 14.21
C ALA A 11 23.43 -34.90 14.76
N THR A 12 23.09 -35.03 16.04
CA THR A 12 22.19 -34.12 16.76
C THR A 12 22.89 -32.79 16.90
N THR A 13 22.43 -31.80 16.14
CA THR A 13 22.87 -30.41 16.30
C THR A 13 22.49 -29.92 17.70
N PRO A 14 23.40 -29.31 18.44
CA PRO A 14 23.06 -28.76 19.76
C PRO A 14 22.01 -27.64 19.66
N PRO A 15 21.13 -27.46 20.66
CA PRO A 15 20.10 -26.44 20.65
C PRO A 15 20.74 -25.05 20.54
N LEU A 16 20.10 -24.20 19.70
CA LEU A 16 20.51 -22.80 19.55
C LEU A 16 20.34 -22.04 20.88
N PRO A 17 21.26 -21.14 21.26
CA PRO A 17 21.08 -20.28 22.43
C PRO A 17 19.85 -19.39 22.24
N GLY A 18 19.02 -19.25 23.25
CA GLY A 18 17.84 -18.37 23.25
C GLY A 18 18.25 -16.89 23.12
N PRO A 19 17.37 -16.04 22.57
CA PRO A 19 17.62 -14.61 22.51
C PRO A 19 17.73 -14.02 23.93
N ALA A 20 18.77 -13.20 24.14
CA ALA A 20 18.98 -12.52 25.41
C ALA A 20 17.85 -11.48 25.63
N LEU A 21 17.27 -11.50 26.82
CA LEU A 21 16.39 -10.40 27.27
C LEU A 21 17.29 -9.17 27.47
N ALA A 22 17.10 -8.11 26.70
CA ALA A 22 17.75 -6.84 26.94
C ALA A 22 17.22 -6.29 28.28
N GLU A 23 18.10 -6.11 29.25
CA GLU A 23 17.78 -5.36 30.48
C GLU A 23 17.42 -3.91 30.11
N PRO A 24 16.40 -3.30 30.73
CA PRO A 24 16.09 -1.90 30.46
C PRO A 24 17.24 -1.02 30.92
N ASP A 25 17.90 -0.38 29.95
CA ASP A 25 18.95 0.61 30.19
C ASP A 25 18.33 1.81 30.95
N ALA A 26 18.72 1.97 32.19
CA ALA A 26 18.34 3.09 33.04
C ALA A 26 19.18 4.31 32.69
N GLY A 27 19.05 4.83 31.49
CA GLY A 27 19.78 5.93 30.86
C GLY A 27 18.91 7.15 30.64
N ASP A 28 18.99 8.07 31.58
CA ASP A 28 18.87 9.55 31.50
C ASP A 28 17.74 10.13 30.62
N ALA A 29 16.63 10.44 31.29
CA ALA A 29 15.49 11.19 30.79
C ALA A 29 15.81 12.67 30.49
N ARG A 30 16.59 12.95 29.47
CA ARG A 30 16.67 14.28 28.83
C ARG A 30 16.44 14.17 27.32
N SER A 31 15.30 13.60 26.92
CA SER A 31 14.83 13.65 25.55
C SER A 31 14.42 15.08 25.21
N LYS A 32 15.31 15.80 24.53
CA LYS A 32 14.97 16.97 23.74
C LYS A 32 13.88 16.55 22.76
N LYS A 33 12.64 17.01 22.96
CA LYS A 33 11.57 16.97 21.98
C LYS A 33 12.09 17.61 20.68
N LYS A 34 12.67 16.82 19.77
CA LYS A 34 12.82 17.22 18.39
C LYS A 34 11.39 17.48 17.89
N LYS A 35 11.02 18.76 17.71
CA LYS A 35 9.86 19.16 16.94
C LYS A 35 10.01 18.42 15.59
N LYS A 36 9.19 17.38 15.36
CA LYS A 36 9.02 16.78 14.04
C LYS A 36 8.67 17.95 13.11
N LYS A 37 9.56 18.31 12.20
CA LYS A 37 9.29 19.26 11.12
C LYS A 37 8.09 18.64 10.42
N THR A 38 6.91 19.23 10.55
CA THR A 38 5.68 18.76 9.89
C THR A 38 6.01 18.82 8.40
N ALA A 39 6.04 17.68 7.73
CA ALA A 39 6.27 17.65 6.30
C ALA A 39 5.15 18.47 5.66
N GLU A 40 5.49 19.31 4.69
CA GLU A 40 4.52 20.13 3.98
C GLU A 40 3.50 19.21 3.32
N ALA A 41 2.19 19.48 3.50
CA ALA A 41 1.14 18.64 2.95
C ALA A 41 0.97 18.93 1.46
N ALA A 42 1.06 17.90 0.63
CA ALA A 42 0.76 17.99 -0.81
C ALA A 42 -0.75 18.09 -1.08
N VAL A 43 -1.54 17.39 -0.26
CA VAL A 43 -3.01 17.45 -0.33
C VAL A 43 -3.55 17.62 1.08
N ARG A 44 -4.50 18.56 1.26
CA ARG A 44 -5.16 18.80 2.54
C ARG A 44 -6.67 18.84 2.35
N LEU A 45 -7.36 18.01 3.11
CA LEU A 45 -8.81 17.98 3.24
C LEU A 45 -9.16 18.47 4.64
N THR A 46 -10.11 19.38 4.75
CA THR A 46 -10.57 19.93 6.03
C THR A 46 -12.08 19.93 6.07
N ASN A 47 -12.66 19.08 6.93
CA ASN A 47 -14.10 18.88 7.12
C ASN A 47 -14.86 18.74 5.78
N LEU A 48 -14.26 17.96 4.86
CA LEU A 48 -14.72 17.83 3.49
C LEU A 48 -16.00 17.00 3.43
N THR A 49 -17.06 17.59 2.87
CA THR A 49 -18.36 16.90 2.72
C THR A 49 -18.85 17.01 1.28
N ARG A 50 -19.39 15.91 0.74
CA ARG A 50 -20.08 15.88 -0.55
C ARG A 50 -21.40 15.14 -0.46
N ARG A 51 -22.48 15.86 -0.80
CA ARG A 51 -23.85 15.32 -0.88
C ARG A 51 -24.36 15.30 -2.31
N PHE A 52 -25.11 14.26 -2.64
CA PHE A 52 -25.86 14.09 -3.88
C PHE A 52 -27.34 13.91 -3.52
N GLY A 53 -28.10 15.00 -3.54
CA GLY A 53 -29.46 14.99 -3.00
C GLY A 53 -29.46 14.54 -1.54
N PRO A 54 -30.23 13.50 -1.18
CA PRO A 54 -30.29 12.98 0.20
C PRO A 54 -29.08 12.13 0.60
N LYS A 55 -28.26 11.69 -0.37
CA LYS A 55 -27.12 10.80 -0.11
C LYS A 55 -25.86 11.60 0.18
N THR A 56 -25.27 11.41 1.36
CA THR A 56 -23.92 11.88 1.69
C THR A 56 -22.89 10.83 1.26
N ALA A 57 -22.04 11.18 0.30
CA ALA A 57 -21.03 10.27 -0.23
C ALA A 57 -19.67 10.45 0.45
N VAL A 58 -19.36 11.66 0.93
CA VAL A 58 -18.21 12.00 1.77
C VAL A 58 -18.74 12.89 2.89
N ASP A 59 -18.39 12.57 4.13
CA ASP A 59 -18.97 13.13 5.33
C ASP A 59 -17.86 13.49 6.33
N ASP A 60 -17.59 14.81 6.46
CA ASP A 60 -16.65 15.39 7.42
C ASP A 60 -15.22 14.79 7.37
N VAL A 61 -14.69 14.59 6.17
CA VAL A 61 -13.36 14.02 5.98
C VAL A 61 -12.29 15.09 6.17
N SER A 62 -11.38 14.85 7.14
CA SER A 62 -10.17 15.65 7.33
C SER A 62 -8.94 14.74 7.19
N LEU A 63 -8.01 15.12 6.30
CA LEU A 63 -6.84 14.32 5.95
C LEU A 63 -5.71 15.20 5.45
N GLU A 64 -4.48 14.88 5.82
CA GLU A 64 -3.27 15.50 5.27
C GLU A 64 -2.38 14.43 4.63
N ILE A 65 -2.01 14.64 3.37
CA ILE A 65 -1.12 13.76 2.61
C ILE A 65 0.23 14.48 2.46
N PRO A 66 1.31 13.94 3.04
CA PRO A 66 2.62 14.60 3.00
C PRO A 66 3.24 14.57 1.61
N MET A 67 4.07 15.58 1.31
CA MET A 67 4.85 15.64 0.05
C MET A 67 5.73 14.40 -0.11
N GLY A 68 5.80 13.87 -1.34
CA GLY A 68 6.64 12.75 -1.73
C GLY A 68 6.18 11.37 -1.26
N ALA A 69 5.06 11.27 -0.54
CA ALA A 69 4.52 9.99 -0.08
C ALA A 69 3.69 9.29 -1.15
N VAL A 70 3.69 7.96 -1.13
CA VAL A 70 2.66 7.13 -1.77
C VAL A 70 1.57 6.84 -0.75
N TYR A 71 0.36 7.35 -0.99
CA TYR A 71 -0.74 7.34 -0.03
C TYR A 71 -1.95 6.56 -0.57
N GLY A 72 -2.41 5.58 0.19
CA GLY A 72 -3.57 4.75 -0.16
C GLY A 72 -4.90 5.33 0.34
N LEU A 73 -5.94 5.35 -0.49
CA LEU A 73 -7.33 5.50 -0.06
C LEU A 73 -8.01 4.14 -0.14
N ILE A 74 -8.33 3.58 1.00
CA ILE A 74 -8.80 2.21 1.20
C ILE A 74 -10.26 2.23 1.63
N GLY A 75 -11.01 1.19 1.30
CA GLY A 75 -12.37 1.01 1.79
C GLY A 75 -13.24 0.19 0.82
N PRO A 76 -14.39 -0.30 1.28
CA PRO A 76 -15.32 -1.05 0.45
C PRO A 76 -15.91 -0.20 -0.69
N ASN A 77 -16.63 -0.87 -1.57
CA ASN A 77 -17.37 -0.17 -2.63
C ASN A 77 -18.43 0.74 -2.00
N GLY A 78 -18.49 1.99 -2.46
CA GLY A 78 -19.39 2.99 -1.89
C GLY A 78 -18.84 3.73 -0.66
N ALA A 79 -17.62 3.44 -0.20
CA ALA A 79 -17.00 4.15 0.93
C ALA A 79 -16.66 5.63 0.67
N GLY A 80 -16.81 6.11 -0.57
CA GLY A 80 -16.53 7.51 -0.94
C GLY A 80 -15.18 7.74 -1.63
N LYS A 81 -14.37 6.70 -1.89
CA LYS A 81 -13.04 6.81 -2.53
C LYS A 81 -13.07 7.60 -3.84
N THR A 82 -13.79 7.12 -4.86
CA THR A 82 -13.87 7.78 -6.17
C THR A 82 -14.47 9.19 -6.09
N THR A 83 -15.40 9.43 -5.15
CA THR A 83 -15.93 10.78 -4.91
C THR A 83 -14.84 11.71 -4.36
N THR A 84 -14.04 11.22 -3.40
CA THR A 84 -12.91 11.98 -2.84
C THR A 84 -11.84 12.24 -3.91
N PHE A 85 -11.51 11.24 -4.74
CA PHE A 85 -10.62 11.40 -5.89
C PHE A 85 -11.14 12.45 -6.88
N SER A 86 -12.42 12.37 -7.25
CA SER A 86 -13.04 13.33 -8.18
C SER A 86 -12.99 14.77 -7.64
N MET A 87 -13.09 14.95 -6.31
CA MET A 87 -12.91 16.26 -5.69
C MET A 87 -11.44 16.71 -5.74
N MET A 88 -10.48 15.84 -5.42
CA MET A 88 -9.04 16.13 -5.51
C MET A 88 -8.61 16.46 -6.95
N ALA A 89 -9.19 15.79 -7.94
CA ALA A 89 -8.95 16.04 -9.37
C ALA A 89 -9.63 17.31 -9.91
N GLY A 90 -10.46 17.98 -9.10
CA GLY A 90 -11.21 19.16 -9.52
C GLY A 90 -12.45 18.88 -10.38
N TYR A 91 -12.77 17.59 -10.62
CA TYR A 91 -13.97 17.19 -11.39
C TYR A 91 -15.26 17.44 -10.63
N LEU A 92 -15.18 17.49 -9.31
CA LEU A 92 -16.32 17.64 -8.43
C LEU A 92 -16.02 18.66 -7.33
N LYS A 93 -16.94 19.62 -7.12
CA LYS A 93 -16.80 20.57 -6.02
C LYS A 93 -17.33 19.97 -4.71
N PRO A 94 -16.69 20.21 -3.56
CA PRO A 94 -17.26 19.85 -2.26
C PRO A 94 -18.57 20.61 -2.00
N THR A 95 -19.45 20.03 -1.19
CA THR A 95 -20.64 20.71 -0.68
C THR A 95 -20.29 21.60 0.51
N GLU A 96 -19.39 21.11 1.38
CA GLU A 96 -18.89 21.80 2.57
C GLU A 96 -17.40 21.48 2.77
N GLY A 97 -16.72 22.27 3.57
CA GLY A 97 -15.32 22.10 3.89
C GLY A 97 -14.36 22.67 2.85
N ARG A 98 -13.09 22.34 2.98
CA ARG A 98 -12.01 22.87 2.13
C ARG A 98 -11.13 21.74 1.64
N LEU A 99 -10.68 21.86 0.40
CA LEU A 99 -9.73 20.96 -0.24
C LEU A 99 -8.65 21.74 -0.96
N GLU A 100 -7.40 21.40 -0.70
CA GLU A 100 -6.23 22.02 -1.31
C GLU A 100 -5.31 20.93 -1.86
N VAL A 101 -4.80 21.17 -3.06
CA VAL A 101 -3.71 20.43 -3.70
C VAL A 101 -2.57 21.41 -3.95
N LEU A 102 -1.39 21.14 -3.41
CA LEU A 102 -0.24 22.07 -3.48
C LEU A 102 -0.57 23.49 -3.00
N GLY A 103 -1.49 23.63 -2.02
CA GLY A 103 -1.94 24.92 -1.48
C GLY A 103 -3.03 25.61 -2.30
N PHE A 104 -3.47 25.05 -3.42
CA PHE A 104 -4.50 25.61 -4.29
C PHE A 104 -5.78 24.78 -4.25
N ALA A 105 -6.94 25.44 -4.40
CA ALA A 105 -8.17 24.70 -4.63
C ALA A 105 -8.08 23.95 -5.98
N PRO A 106 -8.57 22.70 -6.09
CA PRO A 106 -8.47 21.92 -7.33
C PRO A 106 -9.14 22.54 -8.55
N THR A 107 -10.01 23.53 -8.34
CA THR A 107 -10.62 24.33 -9.41
C THR A 107 -9.72 25.41 -9.99
N HIS A 108 -8.56 25.67 -9.38
CA HIS A 108 -7.53 26.56 -9.91
C HIS A 108 -6.66 25.82 -10.90
N VAL A 109 -7.22 25.53 -12.09
CA VAL A 109 -6.60 24.67 -13.10
C VAL A 109 -5.25 25.22 -13.58
N ASP A 110 -5.12 26.55 -13.71
CA ASP A 110 -3.89 27.17 -14.20
C ASP A 110 -2.73 26.98 -13.22
N GLU A 111 -2.99 27.00 -11.92
CA GLU A 111 -1.98 26.81 -10.87
C GLU A 111 -1.55 25.34 -10.72
N LEU A 112 -2.41 24.42 -11.12
CA LEU A 112 -2.19 22.97 -11.01
C LEU A 112 -1.77 22.32 -12.34
N ARG A 113 -1.85 23.06 -13.45
CA ARG A 113 -1.43 22.59 -14.75
C ARG A 113 0.04 22.18 -14.71
N SER A 114 0.40 21.06 -15.34
CA SER A 114 1.68 20.38 -15.27
C SER A 114 2.15 19.89 -13.86
N ARG A 115 1.45 20.29 -12.78
CA ARG A 115 1.80 19.92 -11.42
C ARG A 115 0.91 18.80 -10.85
N LEU A 116 -0.26 18.58 -11.44
CA LEU A 116 -1.24 17.56 -11.06
C LEU A 116 -1.50 16.62 -12.22
N GLY A 117 -1.12 15.35 -12.06
CA GLY A 117 -1.46 14.27 -12.98
C GLY A 117 -2.63 13.46 -12.46
N VAL A 118 -3.55 13.05 -13.34
CA VAL A 118 -4.75 12.30 -12.92
C VAL A 118 -4.99 11.12 -13.86
N LEU A 119 -5.14 9.94 -13.28
CA LEU A 119 -5.67 8.74 -13.93
C LEU A 119 -7.02 8.40 -13.28
N PRO A 120 -8.16 8.72 -13.91
CA PRO A 120 -9.47 8.31 -13.41
C PRO A 120 -9.71 6.81 -13.65
N GLN A 121 -10.64 6.22 -12.89
CA GLN A 121 -10.97 4.79 -12.97
C GLN A 121 -11.33 4.37 -14.41
N ASP A 122 -12.21 5.14 -15.05
CA ASP A 122 -12.74 4.87 -16.40
C ASP A 122 -12.06 5.77 -17.44
N ALA A 123 -10.73 5.83 -17.43
CA ALA A 123 -9.98 6.60 -18.41
C ALA A 123 -10.19 6.05 -19.82
N LEU A 124 -10.83 6.83 -20.68
CA LEU A 124 -11.06 6.50 -22.08
C LEU A 124 -10.06 7.25 -22.96
N LEU A 125 -9.42 6.52 -23.85
CA LEU A 125 -8.59 7.08 -24.90
C LEU A 125 -9.42 7.35 -26.15
N PRO A 126 -9.14 8.43 -26.91
CA PRO A 126 -9.86 8.73 -28.15
C PRO A 126 -9.56 7.63 -29.20
N PRO A 127 -10.53 6.81 -29.62
CA PRO A 127 -10.26 5.60 -30.40
C PRO A 127 -9.71 5.88 -31.80
N GLY A 128 -10.00 7.06 -32.35
CA GLY A 128 -9.54 7.50 -33.66
C GLY A 128 -8.08 7.96 -33.72
N ASP A 129 -7.55 8.44 -32.61
CA ASP A 129 -6.22 9.04 -32.54
C ASP A 129 -5.12 7.98 -32.46
N ARG A 130 -3.91 8.34 -32.86
CA ARG A 130 -2.73 7.54 -32.57
C ARG A 130 -2.22 7.86 -31.17
N VAL A 131 -1.65 6.85 -30.50
CA VAL A 131 -1.08 7.01 -29.15
C VAL A 131 -0.13 8.19 -29.04
N GLY A 132 0.80 8.35 -30.02
CA GLY A 132 1.74 9.47 -30.03
C GLY A 132 1.05 10.83 -30.21
N GLU A 133 0.06 10.93 -31.11
CA GLU A 133 -0.71 12.16 -31.33
C GLU A 133 -1.49 12.55 -30.07
N PHE A 134 -2.16 11.59 -29.44
CA PHE A 134 -2.86 11.79 -28.16
C PHE A 134 -1.91 12.30 -27.08
N LEU A 135 -0.79 11.62 -26.84
CA LEU A 135 0.14 12.01 -25.77
C LEU A 135 0.80 13.38 -26.04
N VAL A 136 1.15 13.69 -27.28
CA VAL A 136 1.65 15.03 -27.67
C VAL A 136 0.60 16.11 -27.44
N HIS A 137 -0.67 15.82 -27.76
CA HIS A 137 -1.76 16.74 -27.47
C HIS A 137 -1.92 16.97 -25.97
N MET A 138 -1.89 15.93 -25.15
CA MET A 138 -1.94 16.01 -23.70
C MET A 138 -0.74 16.79 -23.12
N ALA A 139 0.45 16.57 -23.65
CA ALA A 139 1.65 17.30 -23.24
C ALA A 139 1.50 18.83 -23.47
N ARG A 140 0.94 19.23 -24.61
CA ARG A 140 0.65 20.66 -24.88
C ARG A 140 -0.40 21.25 -23.95
N LEU A 141 -1.42 20.48 -23.59
CA LEU A 141 -2.43 20.90 -22.60
C LEU A 141 -1.83 21.07 -21.19
N GLN A 142 -0.70 20.43 -20.92
CA GLN A 142 0.09 20.60 -19.70
C GLN A 142 1.15 21.72 -19.83
N ASP A 143 1.01 22.66 -20.79
CA ASP A 143 1.94 23.75 -21.06
C ASP A 143 3.38 23.30 -21.39
N ILE A 144 3.59 22.05 -21.77
CA ILE A 144 4.88 21.62 -22.29
C ILE A 144 5.10 22.27 -23.67
N PRO A 145 6.22 23.01 -23.88
CA PRO A 145 6.46 23.70 -25.13
C PRO A 145 6.37 22.77 -26.34
N SER A 146 5.77 23.23 -27.44
CA SER A 146 5.49 22.39 -28.61
C SER A 146 6.71 21.69 -29.17
N ASN A 147 7.90 22.30 -29.08
CA ASN A 147 9.18 21.71 -29.48
C ASN A 147 9.71 20.63 -28.53
N LYS A 148 9.14 20.48 -27.33
CA LYS A 148 9.49 19.45 -26.33
C LYS A 148 8.35 18.44 -26.11
N ALA A 149 7.16 18.70 -26.62
CA ALA A 149 5.97 17.89 -26.36
C ALA A 149 6.10 16.45 -26.89
N GLU A 150 6.74 16.27 -28.07
CA GLU A 150 6.96 14.93 -28.63
C GLU A 150 7.99 14.16 -27.78
N ASP A 151 9.09 14.77 -27.38
CA ASP A 151 10.10 14.12 -26.55
C ASP A 151 9.52 13.72 -25.19
N ALA A 152 8.75 14.61 -24.57
CA ALA A 152 8.06 14.31 -23.31
C ALA A 152 7.06 13.15 -23.46
N ALA A 153 6.27 13.13 -24.53
CA ALA A 153 5.33 12.07 -24.85
C ALA A 153 6.04 10.72 -25.08
N ARG A 154 7.15 10.73 -25.80
CA ARG A 154 7.97 9.52 -26.03
C ARG A 154 8.61 9.01 -24.73
N ALA A 155 9.08 9.92 -23.87
CA ALA A 155 9.68 9.56 -22.60
C ALA A 155 8.67 8.83 -21.69
N VAL A 156 7.48 9.39 -21.46
CA VAL A 156 6.47 8.74 -20.61
C VAL A 156 5.91 7.46 -21.21
N LEU A 157 5.80 7.38 -22.54
CA LEU A 157 5.39 6.15 -23.21
C LEU A 157 6.43 5.05 -23.07
N ALA A 158 7.72 5.43 -23.03
CA ALA A 158 8.80 4.49 -22.76
C ALA A 158 8.78 3.97 -21.34
N GLU A 159 8.42 4.80 -20.35
CA GLU A 159 8.29 4.41 -18.94
C GLU A 159 7.24 3.32 -18.71
N VAL A 160 6.18 3.33 -19.51
CA VAL A 160 5.11 2.32 -19.44
C VAL A 160 5.34 1.14 -20.40
N ASP A 161 6.56 0.98 -20.90
CA ASP A 161 6.96 -0.06 -21.87
C ASP A 161 6.09 -0.05 -23.14
N GLY A 162 5.73 1.14 -23.60
CA GLY A 162 4.83 1.35 -24.73
C GLY A 162 5.46 1.90 -26.00
N LYS A 163 6.81 1.91 -26.14
CA LYS A 163 7.53 2.52 -27.27
C LYS A 163 6.99 2.11 -28.64
N ASP A 164 6.65 0.84 -28.78
CA ASP A 164 6.17 0.26 -30.04
C ASP A 164 4.73 0.66 -30.37
N TRP A 165 4.00 1.26 -29.42
CA TRP A 165 2.58 1.66 -29.62
C TRP A 165 2.45 3.05 -30.21
N TRP A 166 3.53 3.81 -30.39
CA TRP A 166 3.51 5.20 -30.84
C TRP A 166 2.61 5.46 -32.05
N LYS A 167 2.66 4.57 -33.05
CA LYS A 167 1.89 4.68 -34.30
C LYS A 167 0.54 3.94 -34.26
N GLN A 168 0.27 3.18 -33.20
CA GLN A 168 -0.97 2.41 -33.07
C GLN A 168 -2.16 3.35 -32.78
N ARG A 169 -3.34 2.97 -33.25
CA ARG A 169 -4.57 3.69 -32.89
C ARG A 169 -4.99 3.32 -31.47
N CYS A 170 -5.43 4.30 -30.69
CA CYS A 170 -5.90 4.08 -29.31
C CYS A 170 -7.01 3.02 -29.24
N GLY A 171 -7.93 3.00 -30.23
CA GLY A 171 -9.00 2.00 -30.30
C GLY A 171 -8.54 0.57 -30.64
N SER A 172 -7.28 0.36 -31.05
CA SER A 172 -6.74 -0.98 -31.31
C SER A 172 -5.93 -1.57 -30.16
N LEU A 173 -5.77 -0.83 -29.06
CA LEU A 173 -5.02 -1.28 -27.89
C LEU A 173 -5.81 -2.31 -27.09
N SER A 174 -5.11 -3.29 -26.52
CA SER A 174 -5.69 -4.14 -25.49
C SER A 174 -6.03 -3.29 -24.24
N HIS A 175 -6.88 -3.82 -23.35
CA HIS A 175 -7.23 -3.13 -22.11
C HIS A 175 -5.99 -2.73 -21.30
N GLY A 176 -5.03 -3.64 -21.12
CA GLY A 176 -3.79 -3.36 -20.39
C GLY A 176 -2.89 -2.34 -21.09
N MET A 177 -2.81 -2.34 -22.43
CA MET A 177 -2.09 -1.31 -23.19
C MET A 177 -2.76 0.06 -23.04
N ALA A 178 -4.08 0.13 -23.17
CA ALA A 178 -4.84 1.37 -23.01
C ALA A 178 -4.67 1.96 -21.59
N LYS A 179 -4.73 1.12 -20.55
CA LYS A 179 -4.52 1.55 -19.16
C LYS A 179 -3.10 2.09 -18.95
N ARG A 180 -2.08 1.45 -19.54
CA ARG A 180 -0.68 1.95 -19.47
C ARG A 180 -0.50 3.28 -20.23
N VAL A 181 -1.15 3.46 -21.38
CA VAL A 181 -1.15 4.75 -22.09
C VAL A 181 -1.84 5.85 -21.27
N ALA A 182 -2.96 5.53 -20.62
CA ALA A 182 -3.63 6.47 -19.70
C ALA A 182 -2.78 6.79 -18.48
N LEU A 183 -2.02 5.83 -17.95
CA LEU A 183 -1.03 6.08 -16.89
C LEU A 183 0.10 7.00 -17.42
N ALA A 184 0.63 6.76 -18.62
CA ALA A 184 1.64 7.63 -19.23
C ALA A 184 1.14 9.08 -19.34
N GLN A 185 -0.12 9.29 -19.72
CA GLN A 185 -0.74 10.62 -19.74
C GLN A 185 -0.75 11.28 -18.36
N ALA A 186 -1.03 10.54 -17.29
CA ALA A 186 -1.01 11.06 -15.92
C ALA A 186 0.41 11.40 -15.42
N LEU A 187 1.46 10.86 -16.05
CA LEU A 187 2.86 11.11 -15.72
C LEU A 187 3.51 12.23 -16.55
N LEU A 188 2.81 12.80 -17.54
CA LEU A 188 3.33 13.86 -18.40
C LEU A 188 3.75 15.10 -17.60
N GLY A 189 4.93 15.63 -17.91
CA GLY A 189 5.43 16.86 -17.28
C GLY A 189 6.01 16.68 -15.89
N GLU A 190 6.19 15.45 -15.44
CA GLU A 190 6.73 15.15 -14.09
C GLU A 190 5.94 15.84 -12.96
N PRO A 191 4.61 15.58 -12.84
CA PRO A 191 3.76 16.26 -11.89
C PRO A 191 4.20 16.02 -10.44
N GLU A 192 4.02 17.04 -9.58
CA GLU A 192 4.33 16.99 -8.16
C GLU A 192 3.32 16.13 -7.39
N VAL A 193 2.05 16.09 -7.87
CA VAL A 193 0.98 15.23 -7.32
C VAL A 193 0.39 14.38 -8.43
N ILE A 194 0.22 13.09 -8.17
CA ILE A 194 -0.37 12.12 -9.11
C ILE A 194 -1.53 11.42 -8.40
N LEU A 195 -2.71 11.51 -8.98
CA LEU A 195 -3.92 10.84 -8.51
C LEU A 195 -4.21 9.63 -9.40
N LEU A 196 -4.25 8.43 -8.83
CA LEU A 196 -4.46 7.17 -9.55
C LEU A 196 -5.69 6.45 -8.96
N ASP A 197 -6.82 6.49 -9.67
CA ASP A 197 -8.03 5.77 -9.25
C ASP A 197 -8.07 4.38 -9.89
N GLU A 198 -7.88 3.34 -9.07
CA GLU A 198 -7.85 1.93 -9.46
C GLU A 198 -6.86 1.65 -10.63
N PRO A 199 -5.57 2.00 -10.52
CA PRO A 199 -4.63 1.92 -11.63
C PRO A 199 -4.37 0.50 -12.14
N THR A 200 -4.59 -0.52 -11.32
CA THR A 200 -4.33 -1.94 -11.62
C THR A 200 -5.60 -2.75 -11.86
N ALA A 201 -6.78 -2.14 -11.68
CA ALA A 201 -8.05 -2.85 -11.83
C ALA A 201 -8.24 -3.41 -13.25
N GLY A 202 -8.63 -4.69 -13.33
CA GLY A 202 -8.88 -5.37 -14.58
C GLY A 202 -7.65 -5.74 -15.39
N LEU A 203 -6.45 -5.54 -14.84
CA LEU A 203 -5.19 -5.96 -15.47
C LEU A 203 -4.83 -7.40 -15.04
N ASP A 204 -4.14 -8.11 -15.92
CA ASP A 204 -3.52 -9.37 -15.53
C ASP A 204 -2.40 -9.14 -14.51
N PRO A 205 -2.04 -10.17 -13.69
CA PRO A 205 -1.10 -10.00 -12.58
C PRO A 205 0.26 -9.45 -12.98
N ARG A 206 0.75 -9.79 -14.20
CA ARG A 206 2.04 -9.32 -14.69
C ARG A 206 2.01 -7.83 -15.00
N VAL A 207 0.98 -7.38 -15.74
CA VAL A 207 0.83 -5.96 -16.09
C VAL A 207 0.56 -5.12 -14.82
N ALA A 208 -0.25 -5.63 -13.88
CA ALA A 208 -0.47 -4.99 -12.59
C ALA A 208 0.84 -4.81 -11.81
N TYR A 209 1.71 -5.83 -11.80
CA TYR A 209 3.04 -5.74 -11.21
C TYR A 209 3.90 -4.66 -11.89
N GLU A 210 3.94 -4.62 -13.22
CA GLU A 210 4.69 -3.60 -14.00
C GLU A 210 4.20 -2.19 -13.66
N VAL A 211 2.89 -1.96 -13.58
CA VAL A 211 2.29 -0.68 -13.15
C VAL A 211 2.75 -0.30 -11.73
N ARG A 212 2.74 -1.25 -10.79
CA ARG A 212 3.24 -1.00 -9.42
C ARG A 212 4.73 -0.62 -9.40
N GLN A 213 5.56 -1.24 -10.24
CA GLN A 213 6.98 -0.86 -10.34
C GLN A 213 7.14 0.59 -10.85
N ILE A 214 6.35 1.00 -11.84
CA ILE A 214 6.36 2.39 -12.33
C ILE A 214 5.99 3.37 -11.19
N ILE A 215 4.95 3.06 -10.41
CA ILE A 215 4.56 3.87 -9.26
C ILE A 215 5.71 3.97 -8.23
N LYS A 216 6.38 2.86 -7.93
CA LYS A 216 7.52 2.83 -7.02
C LYS A 216 8.69 3.70 -7.47
N THR A 217 8.95 3.81 -8.78
CA THR A 217 10.04 4.67 -9.30
C THR A 217 9.80 6.15 -9.07
N ARG A 218 8.55 6.56 -8.86
CA ARG A 218 8.15 7.94 -8.60
C ARG A 218 8.13 8.31 -7.11
N LYS A 219 8.27 7.32 -6.22
CA LYS A 219 8.33 7.54 -4.77
C LYS A 219 9.45 8.51 -4.39
N GLY A 220 9.12 9.50 -3.54
CA GLY A 220 10.03 10.56 -3.13
C GLY A 220 10.25 11.68 -4.16
N ARG A 221 9.82 11.50 -5.44
CA ARG A 221 9.85 12.52 -6.48
C ARG A 221 8.50 13.22 -6.65
N ALA A 222 7.43 12.45 -6.51
CA ALA A 222 6.05 12.94 -6.56
C ALA A 222 5.27 12.41 -5.37
N THR A 223 4.22 13.11 -4.99
CA THR A 223 3.20 12.60 -4.08
C THR A 223 2.20 11.81 -4.90
N ILE A 224 1.94 10.57 -4.54
CA ILE A 224 1.02 9.72 -5.29
C ILE A 224 -0.12 9.32 -4.37
N VAL A 225 -1.35 9.59 -4.80
CA VAL A 225 -2.55 9.12 -4.10
C VAL A 225 -3.19 8.03 -4.94
N ILE A 226 -3.41 6.86 -4.32
CA ILE A 226 -3.90 5.68 -5.02
C ILE A 226 -5.16 5.17 -4.33
N SER A 227 -6.22 4.91 -5.09
CA SER A 227 -7.29 4.02 -4.64
C SER A 227 -7.03 2.61 -5.18
N SER A 228 -7.34 1.61 -4.39
CA SER A 228 -7.43 0.22 -4.83
C SER A 228 -8.34 -0.57 -3.89
N HIS A 229 -8.99 -1.59 -4.44
CA HIS A 229 -9.67 -2.62 -3.66
C HIS A 229 -8.73 -3.80 -3.33
N ASN A 230 -7.57 -3.88 -3.97
CA ASN A 230 -6.55 -4.88 -3.66
C ASN A 230 -5.62 -4.37 -2.56
N LEU A 231 -5.89 -4.79 -1.34
CA LEU A 231 -5.20 -4.33 -0.13
C LEU A 231 -3.74 -4.77 -0.08
N GLN A 232 -3.42 -5.95 -0.62
CA GLN A 232 -2.04 -6.46 -0.68
C GLN A 232 -1.16 -5.59 -1.59
N GLU A 233 -1.73 -5.10 -2.71
CA GLU A 233 -1.01 -4.17 -3.58
C GLU A 233 -0.70 -2.84 -2.88
N LEU A 234 -1.65 -2.32 -2.08
CA LEU A 234 -1.45 -1.09 -1.33
C LEU A 234 -0.41 -1.27 -0.21
N GLU A 235 -0.42 -2.40 0.50
CA GLU A 235 0.63 -2.73 1.48
C GLU A 235 2.03 -2.73 0.86
N GLU A 236 2.14 -3.19 -0.39
CA GLU A 236 3.43 -3.27 -1.09
C GLU A 236 4.00 -1.90 -1.50
N ILE A 237 3.14 -0.93 -1.85
CA ILE A 237 3.58 0.32 -2.48
C ILE A 237 3.39 1.57 -1.63
N CYS A 238 2.42 1.61 -0.71
CA CYS A 238 2.08 2.79 0.06
C CYS A 238 2.95 2.97 1.31
N ASP A 239 3.26 4.22 1.63
CA ASP A 239 3.90 4.63 2.89
C ASP A 239 2.87 4.77 4.01
N ALA A 240 1.70 5.27 3.65
CA ALA A 240 0.59 5.55 4.55
C ALA A 240 -0.74 5.38 3.83
N ALA A 241 -1.82 5.26 4.57
CA ALA A 241 -3.15 5.17 4.00
C ALA A 241 -4.23 5.75 4.92
N ALA A 242 -5.40 6.02 4.35
CA ALA A 242 -6.64 6.25 5.07
C ALA A 242 -7.67 5.17 4.70
N ILE A 243 -8.31 4.60 5.71
CA ILE A 243 -9.43 3.67 5.55
C ILE A 243 -10.72 4.48 5.65
N LEU A 244 -11.51 4.41 4.58
CA LEU A 244 -12.82 5.04 4.49
C LEU A 244 -13.92 3.99 4.65
N ASP A 245 -14.95 4.33 5.42
CA ASP A 245 -16.21 3.62 5.43
C ASP A 245 -17.37 4.62 5.45
N ARG A 246 -18.41 4.37 4.63
CA ARG A 246 -19.63 5.21 4.54
C ARG A 246 -19.36 6.71 4.46
N GLY A 247 -18.32 7.09 3.71
CA GLY A 247 -17.93 8.48 3.49
C GLY A 247 -17.07 9.11 4.59
N ARG A 248 -16.68 8.36 5.63
CA ARG A 248 -15.87 8.86 6.75
C ARG A 248 -14.51 8.18 6.81
N VAL A 249 -13.50 8.86 7.35
CA VAL A 249 -12.22 8.24 7.68
C VAL A 249 -12.36 7.51 9.03
N VAL A 250 -12.22 6.18 9.00
CA VAL A 250 -12.28 5.34 10.21
C VAL A 250 -10.90 5.07 10.79
N ALA A 251 -9.83 5.10 9.96
CA ALA A 251 -8.46 5.06 10.41
C ALA A 251 -7.55 5.73 9.37
N ALA A 252 -6.46 6.35 9.81
CA ALA A 252 -5.42 6.88 8.94
C ALA A 252 -4.07 6.82 9.67
N GLY A 253 -2.99 6.54 8.93
CA GLY A 253 -1.63 6.47 9.49
C GLY A 253 -0.65 5.84 8.50
N SER A 254 0.59 5.63 8.95
CA SER A 254 1.56 4.85 8.20
C SER A 254 1.08 3.41 7.98
N MET A 255 1.55 2.77 6.91
CA MET A 255 1.21 1.36 6.66
C MET A 255 1.60 0.48 7.85
N SER A 256 2.76 0.76 8.46
CA SER A 256 3.19 0.06 9.68
C SER A 256 2.25 0.26 10.87
N GLU A 257 1.66 1.44 11.05
CA GLU A 257 0.67 1.68 12.11
C GLU A 257 -0.66 1.00 11.83
N LEU A 258 -1.11 1.00 10.57
CA LEU A 258 -2.37 0.39 10.17
C LEU A 258 -2.32 -1.15 10.23
N THR A 259 -1.19 -1.75 9.86
CA THR A 259 -0.98 -3.21 9.89
C THR A 259 -0.50 -3.71 11.25
N ALA A 260 0.22 -2.90 12.02
CA ALA A 260 0.79 -3.25 13.32
C ALA A 260 -0.19 -3.13 14.49
N SER A 261 -1.43 -2.67 14.29
CA SER A 261 -2.39 -2.48 15.40
C SER A 261 -2.95 -3.79 16.00
N SER A 262 -2.63 -4.95 15.45
CA SER A 262 -2.88 -6.22 16.12
C SER A 262 -1.64 -6.59 16.95
N GLU A 263 -1.84 -6.79 18.25
CA GLU A 263 -0.87 -7.36 19.18
C GLU A 263 -0.79 -8.88 18.95
N GLU A 264 -0.51 -9.27 17.71
CA GLU A 264 -0.53 -10.64 17.22
C GLU A 264 0.69 -10.92 16.34
N VAL A 265 1.21 -12.12 16.47
CA VAL A 265 2.23 -12.70 15.58
C VAL A 265 1.63 -13.95 14.95
N HIS A 266 1.71 -14.05 13.64
CA HIS A 266 1.22 -15.17 12.86
C HIS A 266 2.40 -15.98 12.33
N VAL A 267 2.42 -17.29 12.61
CA VAL A 267 3.46 -18.20 12.10
C VAL A 267 2.79 -19.34 11.34
N LYS A 268 2.98 -19.36 10.02
CA LYS A 268 2.51 -20.45 9.16
C LYS A 268 3.43 -21.63 9.26
N LEU A 269 2.87 -22.80 9.59
CA LEU A 269 3.59 -24.06 9.68
C LEU A 269 3.40 -24.90 8.40
N ALA A 270 4.30 -25.82 8.13
CA ALA A 270 4.11 -26.77 7.04
C ALA A 270 2.93 -27.72 7.35
N ARG A 271 2.09 -27.99 6.36
CA ARG A 271 0.82 -28.78 6.49
C ARG A 271 0.92 -30.15 7.17
N ALA A 272 2.12 -30.72 7.32
CA ALA A 272 2.34 -32.02 7.97
C ALA A 272 2.66 -31.91 9.46
N THR A 273 2.54 -30.74 10.08
CA THR A 273 2.92 -30.54 11.49
C THR A 273 1.82 -31.05 12.40
N LYS A 274 2.10 -32.10 13.19
CA LYS A 274 1.18 -32.58 14.25
C LYS A 274 1.29 -31.62 15.44
N VAL A 275 0.20 -30.93 15.75
CA VAL A 275 0.18 -29.87 16.78
C VAL A 275 -0.52 -30.35 18.06
N ALA A 276 -1.49 -31.27 17.97
CA ALA A 276 -2.24 -31.77 19.11
C ALA A 276 -1.28 -32.42 20.14
N GLY A 277 -1.20 -31.81 21.34
CA GLY A 277 -0.36 -32.28 22.44
C GLY A 277 1.15 -32.00 22.30
N ALA A 278 1.56 -31.17 21.33
CA ALA A 278 2.97 -30.83 21.12
C ALA A 278 3.53 -30.01 22.29
N ALA A 279 4.70 -30.42 22.81
CA ALA A 279 5.36 -29.75 23.93
C ALA A 279 5.67 -28.28 23.62
N TRP A 280 6.09 -27.98 22.38
CA TRP A 280 6.41 -26.63 21.93
C TRP A 280 5.21 -25.65 22.04
N MET A 281 3.98 -26.14 21.87
CA MET A 281 2.80 -25.28 22.03
C MET A 281 2.61 -24.82 23.48
N ASN A 282 2.96 -25.68 24.44
CA ASN A 282 2.94 -25.31 25.85
C ASN A 282 4.08 -24.33 26.18
N GLU A 283 5.25 -24.49 25.56
CA GLU A 283 6.38 -23.54 25.70
C GLU A 283 6.01 -22.16 25.14
N VAL A 284 5.36 -22.10 23.95
CA VAL A 284 4.89 -20.83 23.39
C VAL A 284 3.84 -20.17 24.31
N ARG A 285 2.90 -20.94 24.87
CA ARG A 285 1.90 -20.42 25.82
C ARG A 285 2.51 -19.97 27.14
N ALA A 286 3.65 -20.53 27.51
CA ALA A 286 4.37 -20.18 28.75
C ALA A 286 5.28 -18.94 28.60
N LEU A 287 5.43 -18.38 27.40
CA LEU A 287 6.18 -17.13 27.21
C LEU A 287 5.54 -16.01 28.01
N LYS A 288 6.30 -15.33 28.87
CA LYS A 288 5.82 -14.22 29.73
C LYS A 288 5.16 -13.11 28.92
N MET A 289 5.66 -12.88 27.70
CA MET A 289 5.15 -11.87 26.77
C MET A 289 3.94 -12.31 25.95
N ALA A 290 3.59 -13.62 25.97
CA ALA A 290 2.44 -14.14 25.26
C ALA A 290 1.21 -14.14 26.18
N LYS A 291 0.20 -13.36 25.82
CA LYS A 291 -1.10 -13.36 26.51
C LYS A 291 -1.93 -14.61 26.20
N ARG A 292 -1.85 -15.08 24.98
CA ARG A 292 -2.57 -16.23 24.44
C ARG A 292 -1.84 -16.75 23.21
N ALA A 293 -1.88 -18.07 22.99
CA ALA A 293 -1.42 -18.68 21.73
C ALA A 293 -2.43 -19.73 21.28
N GLU A 294 -2.80 -19.66 20.02
CA GLU A 294 -3.78 -20.51 19.36
C GLU A 294 -3.23 -21.08 18.07
N TYR A 295 -3.68 -22.26 17.73
CA TYR A 295 -3.34 -22.88 16.45
C TYR A 295 -4.63 -23.17 15.67
N ASP A 296 -4.67 -22.69 14.42
CA ASP A 296 -5.72 -22.94 13.45
C ASP A 296 -5.28 -24.11 12.55
N ASP A 297 -5.88 -25.28 12.73
CA ASP A 297 -5.54 -26.48 11.96
C ASP A 297 -5.89 -26.33 10.46
N GLU A 298 -6.96 -25.62 10.11
CA GLU A 298 -7.40 -25.44 8.72
C GLU A 298 -6.39 -24.60 7.93
N LYS A 299 -5.88 -23.54 8.57
CA LYS A 299 -4.89 -22.62 7.98
C LYS A 299 -3.46 -23.07 8.21
N SER A 300 -3.23 -24.07 9.07
CA SER A 300 -1.90 -24.47 9.56
C SER A 300 -1.14 -23.28 10.14
N GLU A 301 -1.78 -22.46 10.96
CA GLU A 301 -1.28 -21.18 11.44
C GLU A 301 -1.31 -21.10 12.96
N LEU A 302 -0.16 -20.77 13.55
CA LEU A 302 -0.03 -20.43 14.96
C LEU A 302 -0.18 -18.92 15.11
N VAL A 303 -1.12 -18.47 15.94
CA VAL A 303 -1.34 -17.06 16.29
C VAL A 303 -0.96 -16.86 17.74
N VAL A 304 -0.04 -15.92 17.98
CA VAL A 304 0.44 -15.56 19.33
C VAL A 304 0.03 -14.13 19.62
N TYR A 305 -0.81 -13.94 20.63
CA TYR A 305 -1.25 -12.63 21.11
C TYR A 305 -0.31 -12.14 22.19
N PHE A 306 0.09 -10.85 22.15
CA PHE A 306 1.01 -10.24 23.11
C PHE A 306 0.57 -8.82 23.47
N GLU A 307 1.16 -8.20 24.50
CA GLU A 307 0.94 -6.79 24.83
C GLU A 307 2.21 -5.98 24.54
N ARG A 308 2.08 -4.92 23.74
CA ARG A 308 3.20 -4.03 23.37
C ARG A 308 3.91 -3.37 24.57
N LYS A 309 3.23 -3.31 25.71
CA LYS A 309 3.84 -2.83 26.95
C LYS A 309 4.89 -3.79 27.51
N GLU A 310 4.78 -5.07 27.19
CA GLU A 310 5.67 -6.12 27.69
C GLU A 310 6.77 -6.49 26.69
N ALA A 311 6.47 -6.49 25.39
CA ALA A 311 7.43 -6.78 24.33
C ALA A 311 6.99 -6.18 22.99
N ASP A 312 7.94 -5.93 22.08
CA ASP A 312 7.66 -5.65 20.67
C ASP A 312 7.43 -6.96 19.88
N ALA A 313 6.83 -6.82 18.71
CA ALA A 313 6.52 -7.97 17.86
C ALA A 313 7.78 -8.74 17.43
N GLU A 314 8.90 -8.05 17.24
CA GLU A 314 10.20 -8.61 16.86
C GLU A 314 10.71 -9.55 17.94
N THR A 315 10.64 -9.13 19.19
CA THR A 315 11.04 -9.95 20.35
C THR A 315 10.15 -11.19 20.48
N VAL A 316 8.84 -11.02 20.33
CA VAL A 316 7.90 -12.17 20.35
C VAL A 316 8.20 -13.14 19.22
N ILE A 317 8.40 -12.64 17.97
CA ILE A 317 8.77 -13.46 16.83
C ILE A 317 10.05 -14.24 17.11
N ALA A 318 11.09 -13.59 17.61
CA ALA A 318 12.38 -14.25 17.90
C ALA A 318 12.22 -15.41 18.88
N HIS A 319 11.46 -15.24 19.96
CA HIS A 319 11.24 -16.30 20.96
C HIS A 319 10.36 -17.43 20.42
N VAL A 320 9.29 -17.11 19.69
CA VAL A 320 8.42 -18.11 19.08
C VAL A 320 9.19 -18.95 18.04
N LEU A 321 9.96 -18.29 17.18
CA LEU A 321 10.79 -18.98 16.19
C LEU A 321 11.85 -19.85 16.85
N TRP A 322 12.49 -19.39 17.92
CA TRP A 322 13.46 -20.18 18.66
C TRP A 322 12.84 -21.48 19.20
N ILE A 323 11.65 -21.42 19.83
CA ILE A 323 10.93 -22.59 20.33
C ILE A 323 10.60 -23.55 19.17
N LEU A 324 10.03 -23.04 18.07
CA LEU A 324 9.60 -23.85 16.94
C LEU A 324 10.80 -24.52 16.24
N LEU A 325 11.92 -23.82 16.06
CA LEU A 325 13.12 -24.36 15.44
C LEU A 325 13.78 -25.44 16.31
N ASN A 326 13.85 -25.23 17.63
CA ASN A 326 14.36 -26.26 18.55
C ASN A 326 13.47 -27.50 18.59
N ALA A 327 12.17 -27.36 18.40
CA ALA A 327 11.22 -28.45 18.27
C ALA A 327 11.20 -29.07 16.85
N GLN A 328 12.09 -28.64 15.96
CA GLN A 328 12.18 -29.06 14.56
C GLN A 328 10.88 -28.87 13.76
N VAL A 329 10.08 -27.88 14.14
CA VAL A 329 8.84 -27.52 13.45
C VAL A 329 9.19 -26.77 12.16
N ARG A 330 8.64 -27.21 11.04
CA ARG A 330 8.86 -26.57 9.73
C ARG A 330 7.97 -25.32 9.60
N ILE A 331 8.59 -24.18 9.40
CA ILE A 331 7.93 -22.87 9.25
C ILE A 331 7.89 -22.52 7.77
N SER A 332 6.73 -22.09 7.27
CA SER A 332 6.54 -21.64 5.88
C SER A 332 6.42 -20.12 5.76
N GLY A 333 6.12 -19.42 6.84
CA GLY A 333 6.05 -17.97 6.83
C GLY A 333 5.84 -17.37 8.23
N VAL A 334 6.18 -16.11 8.38
CA VAL A 334 5.93 -15.32 9.60
C VAL A 334 5.44 -13.95 9.19
N SER A 335 4.41 -13.45 9.86
CA SER A 335 3.89 -12.10 9.67
C SER A 335 3.57 -11.44 11.02
N LYS A 336 3.69 -10.11 11.06
CA LYS A 336 3.29 -9.29 12.21
C LYS A 336 1.86 -8.84 12.01
N GLY A 337 1.03 -9.15 12.98
CA GLY A 337 -0.35 -8.72 12.95
C GLY A 337 -1.20 -9.36 11.85
N ARG A 338 -2.44 -8.98 11.81
CA ARG A 338 -3.34 -9.25 10.69
C ARG A 338 -3.01 -8.25 9.59
N GLY A 339 -2.87 -8.69 8.34
CA GLY A 339 -2.64 -7.80 7.21
C GLY A 339 -3.71 -6.69 7.12
N LEU A 340 -3.46 -5.72 6.27
CA LEU A 340 -4.37 -4.59 6.02
C LEU A 340 -5.82 -5.04 5.71
N GLU A 341 -5.98 -6.19 5.06
CA GLU A 341 -7.28 -6.77 4.72
C GLU A 341 -8.15 -7.03 5.95
N GLN A 342 -7.59 -7.70 6.96
CA GLN A 342 -8.31 -7.97 8.20
C GLN A 342 -8.59 -6.67 8.97
N ARG A 343 -7.66 -5.72 8.95
CA ARG A 343 -7.86 -4.42 9.60
C ARG A 343 -9.02 -3.64 8.97
N VAL A 344 -9.13 -3.70 7.66
CA VAL A 344 -10.27 -3.09 6.95
C VAL A 344 -11.57 -3.79 7.35
N MET A 345 -11.60 -5.13 7.37
CA MET A 345 -12.78 -5.89 7.79
C MET A 345 -13.22 -5.59 9.23
N ASP A 346 -12.26 -5.36 10.14
CA ASP A 346 -12.56 -5.06 11.54
C ASP A 346 -13.12 -3.63 11.74
N LEU A 347 -12.86 -2.72 10.79
CA LEU A 347 -13.24 -1.30 10.87
C LEU A 347 -14.45 -0.92 10.00
N THR A 348 -14.83 -1.75 9.04
CA THR A 348 -15.92 -1.51 8.08
C THR A 348 -17.05 -2.53 8.19
#